data_7c62e1f47c2fc2a43214ee7e61cc9f68
#
_entry.id   7c62e1f47c2fc2a43214ee7e61cc9f68
#
_cell.length_a   1.000
_cell.length_b   1.000
_cell.length_c   1.000
_cell.angle_alpha   90.00
_cell.angle_beta   90.00
_cell.angle_gamma   90.00
#
_symmetry.space_group_name_H-M   'P 1'
#
loop_
_entity.id
_entity.type
_entity.pdbx_description
1 polymer ?
#
loop_
_entity_poly.entity_id
_entity_poly.type
_entity_poly.pdbx_seq_one_letter_code
_entity_poly.pdbx_strand_id
1 'polypeptide(L)'
;MTTALRIPREILDIEVAELLRAKPGYITLGELIEINPLALSSSGRIDYLSALDRQESWMCALKQEALVAIAGEYADEDGGIFGCVDDEEREDVATALRLSPTSAQSRIDVARVLVGHLPNTISALSTGEISVAHATVIARETATAIRNGLSEESIFRVEQTALAHAEFHTPGQVASKVKTTIAKLAPEEFEEIVDRARDSRRVSCYPEADGMATVIAILPAEDAQAVMKSIEAFILKRNSEDAPEWSILSADMKRADALTYIASQALSSSADEVQPHRRPITISVAIDLPTLMG
;
A
#
# COMPACT_ATOMS: atom_id res chain seq x y z
N MET A 1 -34.97 26.71 32.65
CA MET A 1 -34.64 25.88 31.47
C MET A 1 -34.27 26.82 30.34
N THR A 2 -32.97 26.99 30.11
CA THR A 2 -32.46 27.88 29.07
C THR A 2 -32.62 27.13 27.73
N THR A 3 -33.53 27.59 26.89
CA THR A 3 -33.68 27.07 25.52
C THR A 3 -32.41 27.46 24.77
N ALA A 4 -31.50 26.54 24.62
CA ALA A 4 -30.35 26.74 23.76
C ALA A 4 -30.84 27.09 22.35
N LEU A 5 -30.51 28.28 21.87
CA LEU A 5 -30.79 28.72 20.50
C LEU A 5 -30.15 27.68 19.55
N ARG A 6 -31.00 26.91 18.88
CA ARG A 6 -30.56 25.91 17.91
C ARG A 6 -30.10 26.67 16.67
N ILE A 7 -28.77 26.70 16.44
CA ILE A 7 -28.19 27.31 15.23
C ILE A 7 -28.80 26.60 14.00
N PRO A 8 -29.32 27.35 13.01
CA PRO A 8 -29.83 26.76 11.77
C PRO A 8 -28.74 25.94 11.06
N ARG A 9 -29.14 24.81 10.46
CA ARG A 9 -28.22 23.91 9.76
C ARG A 9 -27.43 24.62 8.64
N GLU A 10 -28.09 25.51 7.93
CA GLU A 10 -27.49 26.28 6.85
C GLU A 10 -26.29 27.14 7.31
N ILE A 11 -26.39 27.70 8.52
CA ILE A 11 -25.31 28.50 9.11
C ILE A 11 -24.12 27.61 9.47
N LEU A 12 -24.37 26.44 10.06
CA LEU A 12 -23.33 25.47 10.39
C LEU A 12 -22.62 24.89 9.13
N ASP A 13 -23.40 24.63 8.06
CA ASP A 13 -22.83 24.18 6.80
C ASP A 13 -21.93 25.24 6.16
N ILE A 14 -22.30 26.53 6.24
CA ILE A 14 -21.46 27.64 5.77
C ILE A 14 -20.16 27.71 6.59
N GLU A 15 -20.27 27.64 7.92
CA GLU A 15 -19.12 27.64 8.82
C GLU A 15 -18.14 26.51 8.50
N VAL A 16 -18.65 25.29 8.32
CA VAL A 16 -17.83 24.13 7.91
C VAL A 16 -17.17 24.37 6.56
N ALA A 17 -17.88 24.94 5.57
CA ALA A 17 -17.33 25.24 4.27
C ALA A 17 -16.21 26.29 4.32
N GLU A 18 -16.29 27.24 5.26
CA GLU A 18 -15.21 28.22 5.51
C GLU A 18 -14.00 27.52 6.17
N LEU A 19 -14.23 26.68 7.18
CA LEU A 19 -13.18 25.91 7.85
C LEU A 19 -12.47 24.92 6.90
N LEU A 20 -13.20 24.33 5.95
CA LEU A 20 -12.62 23.50 4.91
C LEU A 20 -11.65 24.28 4.02
N ARG A 21 -11.87 25.55 3.75
CA ARG A 21 -10.98 26.41 2.95
C ARG A 21 -9.85 27.02 3.78
N ALA A 22 -10.03 27.09 5.09
CA ALA A 22 -9.03 27.64 5.99
C ALA A 22 -7.76 26.80 6.00
N LYS A 23 -6.64 27.42 6.38
CA LYS A 23 -5.38 26.69 6.58
C LYS A 23 -5.53 25.72 7.76
N PRO A 24 -5.16 24.43 7.59
CA PRO A 24 -5.17 23.50 8.70
C PRO A 24 -4.23 23.97 9.83
N GLY A 25 -4.60 23.65 11.06
CA GLY A 25 -3.85 24.06 12.24
C GLY A 25 -4.72 24.04 13.50
N TYR A 26 -4.13 24.41 14.63
CA TYR A 26 -4.77 24.29 15.94
C TYR A 26 -6.05 25.17 16.07
N ILE A 27 -6.10 26.32 15.39
CA ILE A 27 -7.29 27.20 15.41
C ILE A 27 -8.44 26.51 14.68
N THR A 28 -8.23 26.13 13.41
CA THR A 28 -9.23 25.47 12.57
C THR A 28 -9.70 24.15 13.19
N LEU A 29 -8.77 23.37 13.79
CA LEU A 29 -9.12 22.15 14.51
C LEU A 29 -9.99 22.48 15.74
N GLY A 30 -9.64 23.54 16.50
CA GLY A 30 -10.40 23.98 17.66
C GLY A 30 -11.83 24.36 17.31
N GLU A 31 -12.05 25.04 16.20
CA GLU A 31 -13.38 25.40 15.71
C GLU A 31 -14.17 24.16 15.21
N LEU A 32 -13.50 23.25 14.49
CA LEU A 32 -14.14 22.01 14.00
C LEU A 32 -14.65 21.11 15.14
N ILE A 33 -13.94 20.98 16.26
CA ILE A 33 -14.35 20.11 17.37
C ILE A 33 -15.59 20.64 18.12
N GLU A 34 -15.91 21.92 18.02
CA GLU A 34 -17.10 22.50 18.61
C GLU A 34 -18.36 22.20 17.77
N ILE A 35 -18.23 21.78 16.52
CA ILE A 35 -19.34 21.50 15.63
C ILE A 35 -19.84 20.07 15.83
N ASN A 36 -21.13 19.92 16.14
CA ASN A 36 -21.77 18.61 16.19
C ASN A 36 -22.09 18.13 14.74
N PRO A 37 -21.42 17.09 14.21
CA PRO A 37 -21.66 16.64 12.84
C PRO A 37 -23.09 16.13 12.59
N LEU A 38 -23.83 15.72 13.62
CA LEU A 38 -25.22 15.32 13.49
C LEU A 38 -26.18 16.50 13.23
N ALA A 39 -25.75 17.72 13.54
CA ALA A 39 -26.51 18.93 13.27
C ALA A 39 -26.38 19.43 11.82
N LEU A 40 -25.40 18.94 11.08
CA LEU A 40 -25.11 19.30 9.68
C LEU A 40 -26.07 18.62 8.69
N SER A 41 -26.19 19.22 7.50
CA SER A 41 -26.81 18.57 6.34
C SER A 41 -25.94 17.40 5.82
N SER A 42 -26.45 16.64 4.85
CA SER A 42 -25.66 15.57 4.23
C SER A 42 -24.41 16.10 3.52
N SER A 43 -24.49 17.24 2.84
CA SER A 43 -23.33 17.89 2.22
C SER A 43 -22.37 18.44 3.25
N GLY A 44 -22.87 19.14 4.28
CA GLY A 44 -22.05 19.69 5.37
C GLY A 44 -21.26 18.62 6.13
N ARG A 45 -21.79 17.39 6.24
CA ARG A 45 -21.04 16.26 6.82
C ARG A 45 -19.88 15.80 5.97
N ILE A 46 -20.03 15.85 4.64
CA ILE A 46 -18.93 15.53 3.70
C ILE A 46 -17.84 16.60 3.81
N ASP A 47 -18.23 17.86 3.82
CA ASP A 47 -17.30 18.98 3.97
C ASP A 47 -16.57 18.92 5.32
N TYR A 48 -17.30 18.59 6.39
CA TYR A 48 -16.72 18.38 7.73
C TYR A 48 -15.70 17.24 7.76
N LEU A 49 -16.02 16.09 7.15
CA LEU A 49 -15.10 14.97 7.04
C LEU A 49 -13.84 15.38 6.25
N SER A 50 -14.01 16.10 5.14
CA SER A 50 -12.89 16.59 4.32
C SER A 50 -12.02 17.60 5.08
N ALA A 51 -12.63 18.47 5.90
CA ALA A 51 -11.89 19.39 6.75
C ALA A 51 -11.05 18.66 7.81
N LEU A 52 -11.59 17.59 8.42
CA LEU A 52 -10.85 16.75 9.37
C LEU A 52 -9.70 16.01 8.71
N ASP A 53 -9.87 15.48 7.49
CA ASP A 53 -8.79 14.81 6.72
C ASP A 53 -7.63 15.76 6.44
N ARG A 54 -7.93 17.04 6.15
CA ARG A 54 -6.91 18.07 6.02
C ARG A 54 -6.16 18.35 7.34
N GLN A 55 -6.85 18.32 8.48
CA GLN A 55 -6.20 18.44 9.80
C GLN A 55 -5.30 17.21 10.09
N GLU A 56 -5.76 16.02 9.74
CA GLU A 56 -4.95 14.80 9.86
C GLU A 56 -3.66 14.91 9.03
N SER A 57 -3.76 15.41 7.81
CA SER A 57 -2.62 15.65 6.92
C SER A 57 -1.61 16.62 7.53
N TRP A 58 -2.07 17.75 8.07
CA TRP A 58 -1.23 18.70 8.79
C TRP A 58 -0.53 18.08 10.00
N MET A 59 -1.28 17.36 10.84
CA MET A 59 -0.69 16.67 11.99
C MET A 59 0.30 15.59 11.57
N CYS A 60 0.05 14.92 10.44
CA CYS A 60 0.99 13.96 9.89
C CYS A 60 2.30 14.63 9.44
N ALA A 61 2.24 15.80 8.81
CA ALA A 61 3.45 16.54 8.45
C ALA A 61 4.31 16.86 9.68
N LEU A 62 3.70 17.37 10.75
CA LEU A 62 4.41 17.59 12.03
C LEU A 62 5.03 16.31 12.60
N LYS A 63 4.32 15.18 12.45
CA LYS A 63 4.83 13.87 12.89
C LYS A 63 6.04 13.41 12.07
N GLN A 64 6.07 13.68 10.75
CA GLN A 64 7.24 13.37 9.93
C GLN A 64 8.48 14.16 10.39
N GLU A 65 8.32 15.46 10.65
CA GLU A 65 9.39 16.30 11.18
C GLU A 65 9.87 15.78 12.54
N ALA A 66 8.96 15.38 13.43
CA ALA A 66 9.31 14.81 14.72
C ALA A 66 10.06 13.47 14.61
N LEU A 67 9.70 12.62 13.68
CA LEU A 67 10.40 11.35 13.41
C LEU A 67 11.84 11.60 12.94
N VAL A 68 12.02 12.57 12.04
CA VAL A 68 13.36 12.94 11.57
C VAL A 68 14.18 13.61 12.67
N ALA A 69 13.56 14.40 13.54
CA ALA A 69 14.25 14.99 14.69
C ALA A 69 14.78 13.94 15.69
N ILE A 70 14.14 12.78 15.80
CA ILE A 70 14.58 11.65 16.62
C ILE A 70 15.65 10.85 15.89
N ALA A 71 15.36 10.42 14.65
CA ALA A 71 16.18 9.46 13.92
C ALA A 71 17.32 10.10 13.09
N GLY A 72 17.43 11.43 13.09
CA GLY A 72 18.35 12.19 12.25
C GLY A 72 17.90 12.27 10.78
N GLU A 73 18.31 13.32 10.11
CA GLU A 73 18.00 13.51 8.68
C GLU A 73 18.71 12.47 7.80
N TYR A 74 19.90 12.06 8.20
CA TYR A 74 20.73 11.08 7.50
C TYR A 74 21.48 10.22 8.51
N ALA A 75 21.58 8.94 8.23
CA ALA A 75 22.51 8.09 8.88
C ALA A 75 23.83 8.16 8.12
N ASP A 76 24.89 8.38 8.87
CA ASP A 76 26.30 8.21 8.55
C ASP A 76 27.01 9.15 7.57
N GLU A 77 28.29 9.39 7.92
CA GLU A 77 29.32 10.06 7.12
C GLU A 77 29.54 9.43 5.73
N ASP A 78 29.01 8.24 5.48
CA ASP A 78 29.06 7.51 4.20
C ASP A 78 27.91 7.86 3.22
N GLY A 79 27.04 8.82 3.55
CA GLY A 79 26.10 9.42 2.59
C GLY A 79 24.87 8.58 2.21
N GLY A 80 24.54 7.55 2.97
CA GLY A 80 23.36 6.73 2.71
C GLY A 80 22.08 7.30 3.34
N ILE A 81 21.16 7.78 2.54
CA ILE A 81 19.80 8.23 2.95
C ILE A 81 19.07 7.17 3.80
N PHE A 82 19.52 5.94 3.74
CA PHE A 82 18.93 4.76 4.35
C PHE A 82 19.93 4.02 5.24
N GLY A 83 20.91 4.72 5.79
CA GLY A 83 21.75 4.17 6.84
C GLY A 83 20.88 3.66 7.98
N CYS A 84 21.29 2.59 8.63
CA CYS A 84 20.56 2.05 9.77
C CYS A 84 20.35 3.16 10.78
N VAL A 85 19.09 3.42 11.14
CA VAL A 85 18.77 4.13 12.37
C VAL A 85 19.42 3.32 13.48
N ASP A 86 20.10 3.96 14.42
CA ASP A 86 20.59 3.26 15.59
C ASP A 86 19.46 2.44 16.21
N ASP A 87 19.78 1.24 16.66
CA ASP A 87 18.79 0.33 17.22
C ASP A 87 18.01 1.01 18.36
N GLU A 88 18.68 1.90 19.13
CA GLU A 88 18.10 2.66 20.24
C GLU A 88 17.00 3.62 19.76
N GLU A 89 17.26 4.44 18.76
CA GLU A 89 16.28 5.42 18.23
C GLU A 89 15.07 4.72 17.58
N ARG A 90 15.32 3.63 16.87
CA ARG A 90 14.25 2.81 16.29
C ARG A 90 13.37 2.17 17.36
N GLU A 91 13.98 1.63 18.43
CA GLU A 91 13.26 1.03 19.55
C GLU A 91 12.50 2.09 20.35
N ASP A 92 13.03 3.30 20.52
CA ASP A 92 12.34 4.42 21.12
C ASP A 92 11.08 4.81 20.34
N VAL A 93 11.19 4.95 19.01
CA VAL A 93 10.03 5.20 18.14
C VAL A 93 9.03 4.05 18.20
N ALA A 94 9.51 2.80 18.17
CA ALA A 94 8.66 1.63 18.26
C ALA A 94 7.87 1.61 19.58
N THR A 95 8.54 1.89 20.68
CA THR A 95 7.94 1.94 22.03
C THR A 95 6.93 3.08 22.14
N ALA A 96 7.33 4.30 21.76
CA ALA A 96 6.48 5.50 21.85
C ALA A 96 5.20 5.36 21.01
N LEU A 97 5.29 4.75 19.84
CA LEU A 97 4.15 4.57 18.92
C LEU A 97 3.49 3.19 19.03
N ARG A 98 3.98 2.30 19.91
CA ARG A 98 3.50 0.91 20.07
C ARG A 98 3.52 0.13 18.75
N LEU A 99 4.64 0.19 18.06
CA LEU A 99 4.88 -0.46 16.78
C LEU A 99 5.87 -1.62 16.91
N SER A 100 5.91 -2.50 15.92
CA SER A 100 7.06 -3.38 15.76
C SER A 100 8.29 -2.58 15.29
N PRO A 101 9.51 -3.02 15.59
CA PRO A 101 10.74 -2.36 15.11
C PRO A 101 10.75 -2.16 13.58
N THR A 102 10.31 -3.17 12.83
CA THR A 102 10.18 -3.09 11.37
C THR A 102 9.20 -2.00 10.91
N SER A 103 8.08 -1.85 11.63
CA SER A 103 7.09 -0.80 11.31
C SER A 103 7.60 0.58 11.68
N ALA A 104 8.37 0.71 12.78
CA ALA A 104 9.03 1.94 13.17
C ALA A 104 10.06 2.36 12.10
N GLN A 105 10.93 1.43 11.69
CA GLN A 105 11.89 1.66 10.60
C GLN A 105 11.22 2.16 9.34
N SER A 106 10.15 1.48 8.87
CA SER A 106 9.42 1.90 7.66
C SER A 106 8.83 3.31 7.78
N ARG A 107 8.41 3.74 8.97
CA ARG A 107 7.93 5.11 9.18
C ARG A 107 9.05 6.14 9.18
N ILE A 108 10.18 5.81 9.77
CA ILE A 108 11.39 6.65 9.77
C ILE A 108 11.90 6.83 8.33
N ASP A 109 11.96 5.75 7.55
CA ASP A 109 12.38 5.81 6.15
C ASP A 109 11.48 6.73 5.31
N VAL A 110 10.16 6.63 5.48
CA VAL A 110 9.21 7.53 4.82
C VAL A 110 9.40 8.98 5.25
N ALA A 111 9.63 9.22 6.55
CA ALA A 111 9.83 10.56 7.09
C ALA A 111 11.12 11.21 6.53
N ARG A 112 12.21 10.46 6.47
CA ARG A 112 13.49 10.93 5.90
C ARG A 112 13.35 11.30 4.43
N VAL A 113 12.64 10.49 3.64
CA VAL A 113 12.38 10.79 2.23
C VAL A 113 11.53 12.04 2.07
N LEU A 114 10.44 12.17 2.85
CA LEU A 114 9.55 13.33 2.77
C LEU A 114 10.25 14.62 3.17
N VAL A 115 10.92 14.63 4.32
CA VAL A 115 11.55 15.84 4.87
C VAL A 115 12.84 16.20 4.13
N GLY A 116 13.67 15.19 3.79
CA GLY A 116 14.97 15.43 3.18
C GLY A 116 14.95 15.63 1.65
N HIS A 117 13.99 15.03 0.94
CA HIS A 117 14.04 14.99 -0.53
C HIS A 117 12.78 15.46 -1.25
N LEU A 118 11.64 15.56 -0.55
CA LEU A 118 10.35 15.90 -1.15
C LEU A 118 9.72 17.13 -0.49
N PRO A 119 10.38 18.33 -0.58
CA PRO A 119 9.95 19.53 0.13
C PRO A 119 8.56 20.03 -0.29
N ASN A 120 8.18 19.85 -1.56
CA ASN A 120 6.85 20.26 -2.03
C ASN A 120 5.77 19.29 -1.53
N THR A 121 6.09 17.98 -1.44
CA THR A 121 5.16 16.97 -0.93
C THR A 121 4.88 17.15 0.56
N ILE A 122 5.92 17.40 1.37
CA ILE A 122 5.72 17.69 2.81
C ILE A 122 4.98 19.02 3.00
N SER A 123 5.23 20.02 2.16
CA SER A 123 4.49 21.29 2.16
C SER A 123 3.01 21.07 1.82
N ALA A 124 2.69 20.36 0.74
CA ALA A 124 1.33 20.03 0.33
C ALA A 124 0.59 19.19 1.41
N LEU A 125 1.30 18.29 2.08
CA LEU A 125 0.77 17.56 3.23
C LEU A 125 0.45 18.50 4.39
N SER A 126 1.34 19.45 4.69
CA SER A 126 1.18 20.41 5.79
C SER A 126 0.04 21.42 5.57
N THR A 127 -0.31 21.68 4.32
CA THR A 127 -1.46 22.53 3.93
C THR A 127 -2.74 21.73 3.72
N GLY A 128 -2.66 20.40 3.83
CA GLY A 128 -3.81 19.52 3.62
C GLY A 128 -4.30 19.49 2.16
N GLU A 129 -3.43 19.80 1.20
CA GLU A 129 -3.72 19.68 -0.24
C GLU A 129 -3.70 18.23 -0.70
N ILE A 130 -2.91 17.40 -0.03
CA ILE A 130 -2.85 15.95 -0.27
C ILE A 130 -3.07 15.19 1.04
N SER A 131 -3.61 13.97 0.94
CA SER A 131 -3.80 13.12 2.10
C SER A 131 -2.49 12.43 2.53
N VAL A 132 -2.49 11.90 3.76
CA VAL A 132 -1.39 11.08 4.31
C VAL A 132 -1.04 9.90 3.38
N ALA A 133 -2.07 9.28 2.78
CA ALA A 133 -1.87 8.16 1.87
C ALA A 133 -1.15 8.58 0.58
N HIS A 134 -1.47 9.76 0.03
CA HIS A 134 -0.75 10.32 -1.14
C HIS A 134 0.72 10.58 -0.84
N ALA A 135 1.01 11.30 0.26
CA ALA A 135 2.40 11.58 0.65
C ALA A 135 3.20 10.29 0.87
N THR A 136 2.59 9.30 1.53
CA THR A 136 3.24 8.00 1.79
C THR A 136 3.59 7.25 0.50
N VAL A 137 2.69 7.20 -0.48
CA VAL A 137 2.98 6.50 -1.74
C VAL A 137 3.99 7.26 -2.58
N ILE A 138 3.95 8.60 -2.62
CA ILE A 138 4.96 9.41 -3.30
C ILE A 138 6.34 9.11 -2.71
N ALA A 139 6.49 9.17 -1.38
CA ALA A 139 7.75 8.89 -0.71
C ALA A 139 8.26 7.46 -0.99
N ARG A 140 7.42 6.45 -0.87
CA ARG A 140 7.81 5.05 -1.08
C ARG A 140 8.23 4.76 -2.51
N GLU A 141 7.50 5.29 -3.47
CA GLU A 141 7.80 5.04 -4.88
C GLU A 141 9.03 5.82 -5.38
N THR A 142 9.38 6.94 -4.75
CA THR A 142 10.60 7.69 -5.09
C THR A 142 11.83 7.21 -4.31
N ALA A 143 11.66 6.57 -3.17
CA ALA A 143 12.74 6.19 -2.26
C ALA A 143 13.89 5.43 -2.94
N THR A 144 13.57 4.45 -3.79
CA THR A 144 14.58 3.65 -4.49
C THR A 144 15.35 4.45 -5.52
N ALA A 145 14.66 5.32 -6.29
CA ALA A 145 15.31 6.17 -7.27
C ALA A 145 16.23 7.20 -6.62
N ILE A 146 15.81 7.78 -5.49
CA ILE A 146 16.63 8.69 -4.68
C ILE A 146 17.89 7.97 -4.19
N ARG A 147 17.75 6.75 -3.64
CA ARG A 147 18.87 5.93 -3.18
C ARG A 147 19.85 5.61 -4.29
N ASN A 148 19.37 5.43 -5.51
CA ASN A 148 20.19 5.14 -6.69
C ASN A 148 20.82 6.40 -7.30
N GLY A 149 20.64 7.59 -6.71
CA GLY A 149 21.29 8.82 -7.14
C GLY A 149 20.51 9.62 -8.18
N LEU A 150 19.17 9.46 -8.24
CA LEU A 150 18.34 10.30 -9.12
C LEU A 150 18.60 11.77 -8.81
N SER A 151 18.85 12.58 -9.85
CA SER A 151 19.21 13.99 -9.69
C SER A 151 18.08 14.79 -9.01
N GLU A 152 18.45 15.83 -8.24
CA GLU A 152 17.48 16.72 -7.58
C GLU A 152 16.47 17.33 -8.57
N GLU A 153 16.92 17.68 -9.80
CA GLU A 153 16.03 18.18 -10.85
C GLU A 153 14.99 17.12 -11.26
N SER A 154 15.40 15.86 -11.38
CA SER A 154 14.51 14.75 -11.71
C SER A 154 13.56 14.45 -10.56
N ILE A 155 14.03 14.49 -9.32
CA ILE A 155 13.19 14.34 -8.10
C ILE A 155 12.12 15.44 -8.09
N PHE A 156 12.50 16.70 -8.31
CA PHE A 156 11.56 17.82 -8.39
C PHE A 156 10.50 17.60 -9.47
N ARG A 157 10.88 17.12 -10.65
CA ARG A 157 9.92 16.82 -11.75
C ARG A 157 8.96 15.69 -11.39
N VAL A 158 9.46 14.65 -10.73
CA VAL A 158 8.62 13.55 -10.20
C VAL A 158 7.62 14.08 -9.20
N GLU A 159 8.08 14.89 -8.26
CA GLU A 159 7.26 15.48 -7.20
C GLU A 159 6.16 16.38 -7.80
N GLN A 160 6.50 17.30 -8.69
CA GLN A 160 5.53 18.19 -9.37
C GLN A 160 4.47 17.37 -10.14
N THR A 161 4.91 16.33 -10.85
CA THR A 161 3.99 15.46 -11.61
C THR A 161 3.07 14.68 -10.69
N ALA A 162 3.59 14.21 -9.57
CA ALA A 162 2.83 13.46 -8.56
C ALA A 162 1.78 14.33 -7.88
N LEU A 163 2.16 15.54 -7.45
CA LEU A 163 1.27 16.49 -6.79
C LEU A 163 0.13 16.96 -7.71
N ALA A 164 0.44 17.34 -8.95
CA ALA A 164 -0.58 17.69 -9.93
C ALA A 164 -1.55 16.52 -10.21
N HIS A 165 -1.07 15.28 -10.12
CA HIS A 165 -1.93 14.10 -10.31
C HIS A 165 -2.76 13.78 -9.06
N ALA A 166 -2.22 14.05 -7.86
CA ALA A 166 -2.86 13.76 -6.59
C ALA A 166 -4.15 14.58 -6.34
N GLU A 167 -4.28 15.74 -6.99
CA GLU A 167 -5.46 16.62 -6.89
C GLU A 167 -6.78 15.89 -7.24
N PHE A 168 -6.74 14.97 -8.22
CA PHE A 168 -7.96 14.33 -8.77
C PHE A 168 -7.91 12.80 -8.75
N HIS A 169 -6.86 12.19 -8.23
CA HIS A 169 -6.64 10.76 -8.35
C HIS A 169 -6.37 10.09 -7.00
N THR A 170 -6.68 8.81 -6.93
CA THR A 170 -6.42 8.01 -5.73
C THR A 170 -4.92 7.77 -5.51
N PRO A 171 -4.48 7.47 -4.27
CA PRO A 171 -3.08 7.17 -3.97
C PRO A 171 -2.47 6.07 -4.86
N GLY A 172 -3.24 5.02 -5.19
CA GLY A 172 -2.78 3.96 -6.10
C GLY A 172 -2.52 4.43 -7.53
N GLN A 173 -3.34 5.37 -8.03
CA GLN A 173 -3.11 5.98 -9.35
C GLN A 173 -1.90 6.91 -9.33
N VAL A 174 -1.70 7.65 -8.23
CA VAL A 174 -0.51 8.49 -8.02
C VAL A 174 0.75 7.62 -7.97
N ALA A 175 0.74 6.49 -7.26
CA ALA A 175 1.86 5.55 -7.25
C ALA A 175 2.24 5.09 -8.67
N SER A 176 1.26 4.70 -9.48
CA SER A 176 1.48 4.32 -10.87
C SER A 176 2.06 5.45 -11.72
N LYS A 177 1.59 6.68 -11.47
CA LYS A 177 2.10 7.88 -12.15
C LYS A 177 3.55 8.17 -11.79
N VAL A 178 3.91 8.10 -10.50
CA VAL A 178 5.28 8.26 -10.01
C VAL A 178 6.21 7.25 -10.67
N LYS A 179 5.87 5.96 -10.64
CA LYS A 179 6.65 4.89 -11.31
C LYS A 179 6.90 5.19 -12.79
N THR A 180 5.83 5.56 -13.50
CA THR A 180 5.91 5.87 -14.93
C THR A 180 6.79 7.11 -15.20
N THR A 181 6.76 8.09 -14.30
CA THR A 181 7.57 9.31 -14.43
C THR A 181 9.03 9.02 -14.18
N ILE A 182 9.36 8.27 -13.15
CA ILE A 182 10.74 7.82 -12.85
C ILE A 182 11.31 7.01 -14.02
N ALA A 183 10.55 6.03 -14.54
CA ALA A 183 10.97 5.24 -15.70
C ALA A 183 11.28 6.06 -16.95
N LYS A 184 10.65 7.21 -17.11
CA LYS A 184 10.94 8.13 -18.23
C LYS A 184 12.15 9.03 -18.01
N LEU A 185 12.43 9.39 -16.76
CA LEU A 185 13.52 10.30 -16.40
C LEU A 185 14.85 9.57 -16.22
N ALA A 186 14.83 8.33 -15.78
CA ALA A 186 15.99 7.51 -15.52
C ALA A 186 15.78 6.07 -16.07
N PRO A 187 15.77 5.90 -17.41
CA PRO A 187 15.49 4.60 -18.02
C PRO A 187 16.52 3.53 -17.64
N GLU A 188 17.80 3.87 -17.54
CA GLU A 188 18.86 2.92 -17.16
C GLU A 188 18.70 2.39 -15.72
N GLU A 189 18.38 3.28 -14.79
CA GLU A 189 18.09 2.90 -13.39
C GLU A 189 16.82 2.05 -13.28
N PHE A 190 15.83 2.34 -14.13
CA PHE A 190 14.59 1.57 -14.17
C PHE A 190 14.83 0.13 -14.65
N GLU A 191 15.70 -0.08 -15.65
CA GLU A 191 16.09 -1.42 -16.10
C GLU A 191 16.78 -2.23 -14.99
N GLU A 192 17.70 -1.61 -14.24
CA GLU A 192 18.33 -2.27 -13.08
C GLU A 192 17.34 -2.62 -11.96
N ILE A 193 16.34 -1.78 -11.73
CA ILE A 193 15.25 -2.05 -10.76
C ILE A 193 14.42 -3.23 -11.24
N VAL A 194 14.07 -3.27 -12.52
CA VAL A 194 13.32 -4.37 -13.13
C VAL A 194 14.10 -5.68 -13.07
N ASP A 195 15.40 -5.65 -13.34
CA ASP A 195 16.24 -6.85 -13.29
C ASP A 195 16.40 -7.37 -11.85
N ARG A 196 16.62 -6.49 -10.87
CA ARG A 196 16.62 -6.86 -9.45
C ARG A 196 15.27 -7.42 -8.99
N ALA A 197 14.16 -6.83 -9.47
CA ALA A 197 12.82 -7.33 -9.19
C ALA A 197 12.59 -8.71 -9.81
N ARG A 198 13.13 -8.97 -11.01
CA ARG A 198 13.12 -10.30 -11.63
C ARG A 198 13.89 -11.34 -10.82
N ASP A 199 15.00 -10.95 -10.20
CA ASP A 199 15.77 -11.84 -9.32
C ASP A 199 15.06 -12.16 -8.01
N SER A 200 14.13 -11.33 -7.59
CA SER A 200 13.29 -11.55 -6.39
C SER A 200 12.09 -12.49 -6.62
N ARG A 201 11.91 -13.01 -7.84
CA ARG A 201 10.81 -13.93 -8.16
C ARG A 201 10.84 -15.17 -7.29
N ARG A 202 9.71 -15.52 -6.74
CA ARG A 202 9.56 -16.67 -5.85
C ARG A 202 8.14 -17.18 -5.82
N VAL A 203 7.99 -18.45 -5.44
CA VAL A 203 6.70 -19.04 -5.11
C VAL A 203 6.83 -19.60 -3.69
N SER A 204 5.91 -19.22 -2.84
CA SER A 204 5.83 -19.67 -1.45
C SER A 204 4.47 -20.29 -1.18
N CYS A 205 4.45 -21.32 -0.35
CA CYS A 205 3.22 -22.00 0.08
C CYS A 205 3.20 -22.03 1.62
N TYR A 206 2.11 -21.55 2.19
CA TYR A 206 1.89 -21.48 3.63
C TYR A 206 0.65 -22.30 3.99
N PRO A 207 0.76 -23.25 4.94
CA PRO A 207 -0.41 -23.99 5.42
C PRO A 207 -1.33 -23.05 6.22
N GLU A 208 -2.64 -23.20 6.03
CA GLU A 208 -3.68 -22.54 6.81
C GLU A 208 -4.37 -23.53 7.78
N ALA A 209 -5.16 -23.00 8.71
CA ALA A 209 -5.77 -23.80 9.77
C ALA A 209 -6.74 -24.83 9.21
N ASP A 210 -7.54 -24.70 8.30
CA ASP A 210 -8.64 -25.57 7.90
C ASP A 210 -8.28 -26.59 6.79
N GLY A 211 -7.01 -27.00 6.73
CA GLY A 211 -6.52 -27.89 5.67
C GLY A 211 -6.38 -27.22 4.32
N MET A 212 -6.48 -25.89 4.30
CA MET A 212 -6.20 -25.06 3.16
C MET A 212 -4.72 -24.65 3.13
N ALA A 213 -4.26 -24.08 2.05
CA ALA A 213 -2.95 -23.48 1.95
C ALA A 213 -2.99 -22.24 1.06
N THR A 214 -2.24 -21.20 1.43
CA THR A 214 -2.05 -20.01 0.63
C THR A 214 -0.81 -20.15 -0.23
N VAL A 215 -0.97 -20.02 -1.56
CA VAL A 215 0.14 -19.97 -2.51
C VAL A 215 0.32 -18.52 -2.98
N ILE A 216 1.53 -17.99 -2.76
CA ILE A 216 1.91 -16.65 -3.21
C ILE A 216 3.01 -16.77 -4.24
N ALA A 217 2.75 -16.28 -5.45
CA ALA A 217 3.73 -16.18 -6.52
C ALA A 217 4.09 -14.71 -6.77
N ILE A 218 5.38 -14.37 -6.66
CA ILE A 218 5.93 -13.07 -7.08
C ILE A 218 6.65 -13.32 -8.39
N LEU A 219 6.12 -12.78 -9.47
CA LEU A 219 6.52 -13.03 -10.84
C LEU A 219 6.68 -11.70 -11.59
N PRO A 220 7.49 -11.64 -12.65
CA PRO A 220 7.43 -10.55 -13.63
C PRO A 220 5.99 -10.33 -14.12
N ALA A 221 5.65 -9.09 -14.47
CA ALA A 221 4.27 -8.74 -14.83
C ALA A 221 3.74 -9.53 -16.04
N GLU A 222 4.59 -9.77 -17.02
CA GLU A 222 4.30 -10.60 -18.20
C GLU A 222 4.00 -12.06 -17.83
N ASP A 223 4.78 -12.64 -16.92
CA ASP A 223 4.60 -14.03 -16.47
C ASP A 223 3.35 -14.17 -15.61
N ALA A 224 3.10 -13.21 -14.72
CA ALA A 224 1.87 -13.17 -13.92
C ALA A 224 0.62 -13.08 -14.82
N GLN A 225 0.67 -12.23 -15.87
CA GLN A 225 -0.41 -12.15 -16.86
C GLN A 225 -0.56 -13.46 -17.65
N ALA A 226 0.52 -14.14 -18.01
CA ALA A 226 0.47 -15.42 -18.69
C ALA A 226 -0.20 -16.48 -17.83
N VAL A 227 0.10 -16.54 -16.53
CA VAL A 227 -0.57 -17.42 -15.57
C VAL A 227 -2.07 -17.11 -15.51
N MET A 228 -2.44 -15.83 -15.33
CA MET A 228 -3.86 -15.44 -15.27
C MET A 228 -4.61 -15.73 -16.55
N LYS A 229 -4.03 -15.46 -17.72
CA LYS A 229 -4.62 -15.81 -19.02
C LYS A 229 -4.80 -17.32 -19.21
N SER A 230 -3.88 -18.13 -18.72
CA SER A 230 -3.98 -19.59 -18.77
C SER A 230 -5.18 -20.08 -17.93
N ILE A 231 -5.38 -19.50 -16.76
CA ILE A 231 -6.53 -19.77 -15.88
C ILE A 231 -7.84 -19.38 -16.58
N GLU A 232 -7.89 -18.17 -17.15
CA GLU A 232 -9.09 -17.68 -17.85
C GLU A 232 -9.40 -18.49 -19.10
N ALA A 233 -8.40 -18.88 -19.88
CA ALA A 233 -8.58 -19.73 -21.06
C ALA A 233 -9.15 -21.11 -20.68
N PHE A 234 -8.67 -21.70 -19.57
CA PHE A 234 -9.22 -22.94 -19.05
C PHE A 234 -10.69 -22.78 -18.64
N ILE A 235 -11.02 -21.71 -17.91
CA ILE A 235 -12.39 -21.42 -17.48
C ILE A 235 -13.32 -21.26 -18.69
N LEU A 236 -12.89 -20.51 -19.70
CA LEU A 236 -13.67 -20.32 -20.95
C LEU A 236 -13.91 -21.64 -21.63
N LYS A 237 -12.91 -22.50 -21.77
CA LYS A 237 -13.05 -23.85 -22.35
C LYS A 237 -14.03 -24.69 -21.54
N ARG A 238 -13.89 -24.71 -20.22
CA ARG A 238 -14.76 -25.52 -19.33
C ARG A 238 -16.19 -25.01 -19.28
N ASN A 239 -16.41 -23.70 -19.41
CA ASN A 239 -17.78 -23.13 -19.51
C ASN A 239 -18.50 -23.53 -20.80
N SER A 240 -17.80 -23.94 -21.86
CA SER A 240 -18.39 -24.44 -23.11
C SER A 240 -18.75 -25.92 -23.03
N GLU A 241 -18.33 -26.64 -22.00
CA GLU A 241 -18.65 -28.03 -21.75
C GLU A 241 -19.94 -28.09 -20.90
N ASP A 242 -20.80 -29.07 -21.17
CA ASP A 242 -22.03 -29.24 -20.41
C ASP A 242 -21.74 -29.89 -19.05
N ALA A 243 -21.28 -29.08 -18.10
CA ALA A 243 -20.89 -29.49 -16.75
C ALA A 243 -21.71 -28.73 -15.69
N PRO A 244 -22.87 -29.26 -15.26
CA PRO A 244 -23.76 -28.60 -14.30
C PRO A 244 -23.05 -28.19 -12.99
N GLU A 245 -22.17 -29.05 -12.47
CA GLU A 245 -21.42 -28.81 -11.26
C GLU A 245 -20.48 -27.59 -11.37
N TRP A 246 -19.93 -27.33 -12.56
CA TRP A 246 -19.11 -26.17 -12.83
C TRP A 246 -19.89 -24.86 -12.86
N SER A 247 -21.15 -24.91 -13.29
CA SER A 247 -21.99 -23.72 -13.44
C SER A 247 -22.34 -23.05 -12.11
N ILE A 248 -22.41 -23.81 -11.01
CA ILE A 248 -22.78 -23.33 -9.68
C ILE A 248 -21.61 -22.72 -8.91
N LEU A 249 -20.37 -22.92 -9.38
CA LEU A 249 -19.17 -22.39 -8.71
C LEU A 249 -19.03 -20.87 -8.89
N SER A 250 -18.54 -20.20 -7.86
CA SER A 250 -18.17 -18.79 -7.96
C SER A 250 -16.98 -18.59 -8.91
N ALA A 251 -16.76 -17.36 -9.36
CA ALA A 251 -15.63 -17.04 -10.23
C ALA A 251 -14.28 -17.35 -9.56
N ASP A 252 -14.17 -17.15 -8.26
CA ASP A 252 -12.93 -17.38 -7.51
C ASP A 252 -12.69 -18.89 -7.30
N MET A 253 -13.73 -19.68 -7.04
CA MET A 253 -13.63 -21.15 -7.00
C MET A 253 -13.16 -21.69 -8.34
N LYS A 254 -13.73 -21.20 -9.46
CA LYS A 254 -13.32 -21.59 -10.81
C LYS A 254 -11.86 -21.28 -11.09
N ARG A 255 -11.34 -20.13 -10.60
CA ARG A 255 -9.92 -19.79 -10.73
C ARG A 255 -9.02 -20.73 -9.93
N ALA A 256 -9.42 -21.07 -8.71
CA ALA A 256 -8.68 -22.02 -7.88
C ALA A 256 -8.61 -23.41 -8.50
N ASP A 257 -9.74 -23.94 -8.97
CA ASP A 257 -9.83 -25.23 -9.64
C ASP A 257 -9.04 -25.25 -10.96
N ALA A 258 -9.10 -24.17 -11.74
CA ALA A 258 -8.33 -24.03 -12.97
C ALA A 258 -6.81 -24.05 -12.70
N LEU A 259 -6.33 -23.33 -11.70
CA LEU A 259 -4.92 -23.34 -11.30
C LEU A 259 -4.48 -24.74 -10.89
N THR A 260 -5.26 -25.42 -10.06
CA THR A 260 -4.98 -26.78 -9.59
C THR A 260 -4.95 -27.77 -10.76
N TYR A 261 -5.88 -27.63 -11.71
CA TYR A 261 -5.91 -28.49 -12.91
C TYR A 261 -4.67 -28.29 -13.78
N ILE A 262 -4.29 -27.04 -14.05
CA ILE A 262 -3.07 -26.71 -14.85
C ILE A 262 -1.81 -27.29 -14.18
N ALA A 263 -1.70 -27.15 -12.86
CA ALA A 263 -0.59 -27.74 -12.11
C ALA A 263 -0.58 -29.27 -12.17
N SER A 264 -1.75 -29.92 -12.08
CA SER A 264 -1.88 -31.37 -12.16
C SER A 264 -1.51 -31.90 -13.55
N GLN A 265 -1.89 -31.17 -14.62
CA GLN A 265 -1.48 -31.52 -15.99
C GLN A 265 0.05 -31.46 -16.18
N ALA A 266 0.70 -30.41 -15.64
CA ALA A 266 2.15 -30.29 -15.67
C ALA A 266 2.85 -31.46 -14.93
N LEU A 267 2.28 -31.90 -13.81
CA LEU A 267 2.77 -33.07 -13.07
C LEU A 267 2.59 -34.37 -13.87
N SER A 268 1.46 -34.55 -14.54
CA SER A 268 1.16 -35.72 -15.36
C SER A 268 2.10 -35.82 -16.58
N SER A 269 2.34 -34.69 -17.25
CA SER A 269 3.20 -34.61 -18.44
C SER A 269 4.68 -34.86 -18.11
N SER A 270 5.11 -34.60 -16.88
CA SER A 270 6.49 -34.84 -16.43
C SER A 270 6.72 -36.24 -15.84
N ALA A 271 5.68 -37.09 -15.79
CA ALA A 271 5.79 -38.45 -15.24
C ALA A 271 6.60 -39.40 -16.15
N ASP A 272 6.73 -39.11 -17.44
CA ASP A 272 7.52 -39.89 -18.38
C ASP A 272 9.03 -39.59 -18.34
N GLU A 273 9.43 -38.46 -17.73
CA GLU A 273 10.85 -38.17 -17.46
C GLU A 273 11.19 -38.54 -16.02
N VAL A 274 11.68 -39.76 -15.83
CA VAL A 274 12.20 -40.26 -14.56
C VAL A 274 13.40 -39.42 -14.12
N GLN A 275 13.17 -38.36 -13.35
CA GLN A 275 14.27 -37.65 -12.69
C GLN A 275 14.56 -38.33 -11.33
N PRO A 276 15.79 -38.84 -11.11
CA PRO A 276 16.16 -39.66 -9.95
C PRO A 276 16.10 -38.92 -8.59
N HIS A 277 15.75 -37.64 -8.55
CA HIS A 277 15.77 -36.83 -7.34
C HIS A 277 14.40 -36.21 -6.95
N ARG A 278 13.31 -36.50 -7.68
CA ARG A 278 11.98 -36.07 -7.24
C ARG A 278 11.43 -37.02 -6.19
N ARG A 279 11.36 -36.55 -4.94
CA ARG A 279 10.56 -37.24 -3.91
C ARG A 279 9.09 -37.19 -4.33
N PRO A 280 8.38 -38.31 -4.35
CA PRO A 280 6.94 -38.30 -4.59
C PRO A 280 6.25 -37.43 -3.56
N ILE A 281 5.16 -36.76 -3.97
CA ILE A 281 4.32 -36.00 -3.02
C ILE A 281 3.74 -37.04 -2.03
N THR A 282 4.18 -36.94 -0.77
CA THR A 282 3.68 -37.82 0.29
C THR A 282 2.73 -36.98 1.16
N ILE A 283 1.48 -37.35 1.20
CA ILE A 283 0.50 -36.79 2.10
C ILE A 283 0.45 -37.69 3.33
N SER A 284 0.93 -37.20 4.47
CA SER A 284 0.80 -37.88 5.75
C SER A 284 -0.48 -37.42 6.45
N VAL A 285 -1.44 -38.30 6.60
CA VAL A 285 -2.66 -38.05 7.37
C VAL A 285 -2.46 -38.68 8.75
N ALA A 286 -2.37 -37.83 9.77
CA ALA A 286 -2.38 -38.32 11.16
C ALA A 286 -3.82 -38.38 11.65
N ILE A 287 -4.30 -39.58 11.92
CA ILE A 287 -5.63 -39.84 12.49
C ILE A 287 -5.41 -40.40 13.89
N ASP A 288 -6.05 -39.81 14.89
CA ASP A 288 -6.02 -40.34 16.24
C ASP A 288 -6.81 -41.64 16.36
N LEU A 289 -6.37 -42.52 17.26
CA LEU A 289 -6.94 -43.86 17.39
C LEU A 289 -8.45 -43.87 17.70
N PRO A 290 -9.02 -42.95 18.52
CA PRO A 290 -10.46 -42.84 18.73
C PRO A 290 -11.26 -42.57 17.47
N THR A 291 -10.77 -41.67 16.61
CA THR A 291 -11.41 -41.32 15.33
C THR A 291 -11.37 -42.48 14.31
N LEU A 292 -10.36 -43.35 14.43
CA LEU A 292 -10.22 -44.50 13.54
C LEU A 292 -11.14 -45.67 13.98
N MET A 293 -11.54 -45.71 15.25
CA MET A 293 -12.36 -46.77 15.83
C MET A 293 -13.87 -46.47 15.85
N GLY A 294 -14.31 -45.27 15.46
CA GLY A 294 -15.72 -44.85 15.34
C GLY A 294 -16.29 -44.44 16.68
#